data_e5c9650360a1def37401c4544c92fa3c
#
_entry.id   e5c9650360a1def37401c4544c92fa3c
#
_cell.length_a   1.000
_cell.length_b   1.000
_cell.length_c   1.000
_cell.angle_alpha   90.00
_cell.angle_beta   90.00
_cell.angle_gamma   90.00
#
_symmetry.space_group_name_H-M   'P 1'
#
loop_
_entity.id
_entity.type
_entity.pdbx_description
1 polymer ?
#
loop_
_entity_poly.entity_id
_entity_poly.type
_entity_poly.pdbx_seq_one_letter_code
_entity_poly.pdbx_strand_id
1 'polypeptide(L)'
;TLLQSSAASDVYKRQAMAYELLGPSFDIHGGGNDLMFPHHENELAQSCCAVPDGGFANVWLHNEMLQVEGKKMSKSLGNFFTVRDLLDRGVSGEVIRFVFLSTHYGKPMDWTAQKAQDAEKTLRKWRTLSAGVEPASCAAPDVLACLSDDLNTAGAIGVLHQLAAQVDAAELLASARIMGLLLPQMG
;
A
#
# COMPACT_ATOMS: atom_id res chain seq x y z
N THR A 1 -6.33 2.33 34.77
CA THR A 1 -4.89 1.98 35.07
C THR A 1 -4.46 0.67 34.42
N LEU A 2 -5.28 -0.40 34.44
CA LEU A 2 -4.94 -1.70 33.84
C LEU A 2 -4.87 -1.67 32.31
N LEU A 3 -5.73 -0.89 31.65
CA LEU A 3 -5.72 -0.74 30.18
C LEU A 3 -4.50 0.06 29.69
N GLN A 4 -4.07 1.07 30.44
CA GLN A 4 -2.82 1.80 30.13
C GLN A 4 -1.57 0.94 30.35
N SER A 5 -1.57 0.07 31.36
CA SER A 5 -0.47 -0.87 31.62
C SER A 5 -0.32 -1.91 30.51
N SER A 6 -1.43 -2.44 29.97
CA SER A 6 -1.39 -3.40 28.87
C SER A 6 -0.92 -2.77 27.55
N ALA A 7 -1.36 -1.56 27.22
CA ALA A 7 -0.91 -0.82 26.05
C ALA A 7 0.59 -0.49 26.13
N ALA A 8 1.07 0.00 27.28
CA ALA A 8 2.49 0.26 27.49
C ALA A 8 3.35 -1.01 27.40
N SER A 9 2.85 -2.16 27.86
CA SER A 9 3.53 -3.45 27.73
C SER A 9 3.61 -3.93 26.29
N ASP A 10 2.60 -3.67 25.48
CA ASP A 10 2.59 -4.03 24.05
C ASP A 10 3.57 -3.16 23.24
N VAL A 11 3.59 -1.86 23.50
CA VAL A 11 4.58 -0.93 22.92
C VAL A 11 6.00 -1.37 23.25
N TYR A 12 6.29 -1.66 24.52
CA TYR A 12 7.62 -2.11 24.95
C TYR A 12 8.07 -3.40 24.25
N LYS A 13 7.18 -4.39 24.09
CA LYS A 13 7.52 -5.64 23.39
C LYS A 13 7.90 -5.40 21.94
N ARG A 14 7.12 -4.61 21.22
CA ARG A 14 7.37 -4.31 19.80
C ARG A 14 8.68 -3.54 19.63
N GLN A 15 8.94 -2.59 20.50
CA GLN A 15 10.20 -1.84 20.50
C GLN A 15 11.40 -2.76 20.76
N ALA A 16 11.33 -3.64 21.74
CA ALA A 16 12.41 -4.59 22.03
C ALA A 16 12.67 -5.54 20.85
N MET A 17 11.61 -6.00 20.18
CA MET A 17 11.72 -6.82 18.97
C MET A 17 12.33 -6.04 17.79
N ALA A 18 11.93 -4.80 17.58
CA ALA A 18 12.50 -3.94 16.53
C ALA A 18 14.00 -3.71 16.80
N TYR A 19 14.37 -3.38 18.03
CA TYR A 19 15.76 -3.18 18.41
C TYR A 19 16.62 -4.45 18.22
N GLU A 20 16.12 -5.61 18.64
CA GLU A 20 16.84 -6.88 18.51
C GLU A 20 17.07 -7.27 17.04
N LEU A 21 16.09 -7.01 16.17
CA LEU A 21 16.13 -7.44 14.78
C LEU A 21 16.76 -6.39 13.84
N LEU A 22 16.58 -5.11 14.10
CA LEU A 22 16.94 -4.00 13.21
C LEU A 22 18.04 -3.10 13.80
N GLY A 23 18.33 -3.23 15.11
CA GLY A 23 19.29 -2.36 15.79
C GLY A 23 18.67 -1.06 16.32
N PRO A 24 19.51 -0.14 16.82
CA PRO A 24 19.05 1.11 17.46
C PRO A 24 18.53 2.16 16.47
N SER A 25 18.80 1.98 15.19
CA SER A 25 18.38 2.88 14.12
C SER A 25 18.10 2.07 12.86
N PHE A 26 17.00 2.39 12.18
CA PHE A 26 16.59 1.72 10.95
C PHE A 26 15.92 2.70 9.98
N ASP A 27 15.67 2.27 8.75
CA ASP A 27 15.30 3.19 7.69
C ASP A 27 13.83 3.62 7.78
N ILE A 28 12.90 2.68 7.89
CA ILE A 28 11.46 2.97 7.76
C ILE A 28 10.68 2.35 8.92
N HIS A 29 9.84 3.16 9.58
CA HIS A 29 8.83 2.72 10.53
C HIS A 29 7.44 3.13 10.03
N GLY A 30 6.52 2.17 9.96
CA GLY A 30 5.21 2.43 9.37
C GLY A 30 4.05 1.84 10.15
N GLY A 31 2.85 2.38 9.91
CA GLY A 31 1.62 1.88 10.48
C GLY A 31 0.40 2.66 9.99
N GLY A 32 -0.76 2.39 10.59
CA GLY A 32 -1.96 3.18 10.35
C GLY A 32 -1.89 4.55 11.04
N ASN A 33 -2.62 5.52 10.54
CA ASN A 33 -2.72 6.86 11.13
C ASN A 33 -3.17 6.85 12.59
N ASP A 34 -3.93 5.83 13.00
CA ASP A 34 -4.36 5.64 14.39
C ASP A 34 -3.23 5.26 15.35
N LEU A 35 -2.10 4.78 14.81
CA LEU A 35 -0.91 4.46 15.60
C LEU A 35 0.03 5.65 15.78
N MET A 36 -0.10 6.73 15.00
CA MET A 36 0.75 7.91 15.09
C MET A 36 0.81 8.42 16.53
N PHE A 37 -0.35 8.54 17.15
CA PHE A 37 -0.47 8.91 18.56
C PHE A 37 -1.54 8.06 19.26
N PRO A 38 -1.27 7.53 20.48
CA PRO A 38 -0.03 7.68 21.26
C PRO A 38 1.03 6.59 21.01
N HIS A 39 0.77 5.62 20.12
CA HIS A 39 1.58 4.39 20.02
C HIS A 39 3.02 4.68 19.54
N HIS A 40 3.18 5.23 18.36
CA HIS A 40 4.50 5.52 17.77
C HIS A 40 5.27 6.60 18.55
N GLU A 41 4.58 7.60 19.10
CA GLU A 41 5.20 8.59 19.99
C GLU A 41 5.78 7.93 21.26
N ASN A 42 5.06 6.96 21.81
CA ASN A 42 5.55 6.20 22.96
C ASN A 42 6.71 5.27 22.59
N GLU A 43 6.70 4.66 21.41
CA GLU A 43 7.82 3.85 20.90
C GLU A 43 9.08 4.72 20.75
N LEU A 44 8.95 5.88 20.14
CA LEU A 44 10.04 6.82 19.96
C LEU A 44 10.60 7.29 21.30
N ALA A 45 9.73 7.72 22.21
CA ALA A 45 10.13 8.18 23.54
C ALA A 45 10.87 7.09 24.34
N GLN A 46 10.37 5.86 24.32
CA GLN A 46 11.00 4.73 25.01
C GLN A 46 12.36 4.38 24.39
N SER A 47 12.45 4.39 23.05
CA SER A 47 13.70 4.10 22.34
C SER A 47 14.77 5.14 22.63
N CYS A 48 14.44 6.42 22.56
CA CYS A 48 15.37 7.52 22.88
C CYS A 48 15.82 7.49 24.36
N CYS A 49 14.94 7.08 25.27
CA CYS A 49 15.33 6.91 26.69
C CYS A 49 16.25 5.70 26.88
N ALA A 50 16.02 4.60 26.19
CA ALA A 50 16.80 3.38 26.33
C ALA A 50 18.17 3.47 25.63
N VAL A 51 18.22 4.15 24.48
CA VAL A 51 19.40 4.31 23.64
C VAL A 51 19.49 5.77 23.17
N PRO A 52 20.01 6.68 24.03
CA PRO A 52 20.03 8.12 23.73
C PRO A 52 20.74 8.52 22.44
N ASP A 53 21.75 7.76 22.03
CA ASP A 53 22.50 7.96 20.79
C ASP A 53 21.90 7.23 19.57
N GLY A 54 20.78 6.52 19.77
CA GLY A 54 20.06 5.83 18.71
C GLY A 54 19.05 6.75 17.99
N GLY A 55 18.93 6.61 16.68
CA GLY A 55 18.05 7.44 15.84
C GLY A 55 16.62 6.94 15.71
N PHE A 56 16.28 5.73 16.15
CA PHE A 56 15.05 4.98 15.91
C PHE A 56 14.74 4.85 14.41
N ALA A 57 13.85 5.64 13.83
CA ALA A 57 13.50 5.57 12.42
C ALA A 57 13.82 6.85 11.65
N ASN A 58 14.38 6.71 10.44
CA ASN A 58 14.70 7.84 9.56
C ASN A 58 13.46 8.36 8.81
N VAL A 59 12.56 7.45 8.42
CA VAL A 59 11.33 7.75 7.68
C VAL A 59 10.13 7.14 8.40
N TRP A 60 9.08 7.93 8.56
CA TRP A 60 7.80 7.50 9.10
C TRP A 60 6.76 7.45 7.99
N LEU A 61 6.08 6.30 7.84
CA LEU A 61 5.04 6.12 6.83
C LEU A 61 3.72 5.74 7.51
N HIS A 62 2.72 6.60 7.40
CA HIS A 62 1.40 6.36 7.97
C HIS A 62 0.35 6.27 6.86
N ASN A 63 -0.32 5.12 6.79
CA ASN A 63 -1.43 4.91 5.85
C ASN A 63 -2.78 5.20 6.50
N GLU A 64 -3.71 5.65 5.68
CA GLU A 64 -5.08 5.92 6.10
C GLU A 64 -5.90 4.62 6.19
N MET A 65 -7.08 4.70 6.78
CA MET A 65 -7.91 3.55 7.13
C MET A 65 -8.66 3.01 5.92
N LEU A 66 -8.83 1.69 5.90
CA LEU A 66 -9.65 1.00 4.92
C LEU A 66 -11.14 1.14 5.25
N GLN A 67 -11.92 1.51 4.26
CA GLN A 67 -13.38 1.50 4.28
C GLN A 67 -13.91 0.38 3.39
N VAL A 68 -15.14 -0.03 3.64
CA VAL A 68 -15.88 -1.02 2.85
C VAL A 68 -17.28 -0.50 2.63
N GLU A 69 -17.64 -0.25 1.36
CA GLU A 69 -18.92 0.32 0.95
C GLU A 69 -19.27 1.60 1.76
N GLY A 70 -18.29 2.52 1.83
CA GLY A 70 -18.40 3.80 2.50
C GLY A 70 -18.40 3.77 4.03
N LYS A 71 -18.16 2.62 4.65
CA LYS A 71 -18.15 2.46 6.11
C LYS A 71 -16.79 1.95 6.58
N LYS A 72 -16.37 2.39 7.78
CA LYS A 72 -15.18 1.85 8.41
C LYS A 72 -15.28 0.33 8.52
N MET A 73 -14.25 -0.38 8.05
CA MET A 73 -14.20 -1.84 8.19
C MET A 73 -14.07 -2.22 9.66
N SER A 74 -14.99 -3.04 10.16
CA SER A 74 -14.94 -3.55 11.54
C SER A 74 -15.69 -4.88 11.68
N LYS A 75 -15.21 -5.70 12.63
CA LYS A 75 -15.88 -6.98 12.96
C LYS A 75 -17.30 -6.76 13.49
N SER A 76 -17.52 -5.70 14.27
CA SER A 76 -18.83 -5.38 14.86
C SER A 76 -19.89 -4.98 13.83
N LEU A 77 -19.47 -4.43 12.68
CA LEU A 77 -20.37 -4.08 11.57
C LEU A 77 -20.57 -5.23 10.59
N GLY A 78 -19.88 -6.37 10.77
CA GLY A 78 -20.02 -7.52 9.87
C GLY A 78 -19.49 -7.29 8.45
N ASN A 79 -18.78 -6.18 8.21
CA ASN A 79 -18.18 -5.83 6.92
C ASN A 79 -16.68 -6.11 6.87
N PHE A 80 -16.17 -6.90 7.83
CA PHE A 80 -14.77 -7.30 7.88
C PHE A 80 -14.52 -8.49 6.94
N PHE A 81 -13.50 -8.40 6.11
CA PHE A 81 -12.98 -9.49 5.31
C PHE A 81 -11.46 -9.34 5.15
N THR A 82 -10.83 -10.45 4.84
CA THR A 82 -9.38 -10.51 4.59
C THR A 82 -9.10 -10.53 3.09
N VAL A 83 -7.84 -10.31 2.70
CA VAL A 83 -7.40 -10.55 1.31
C VAL A 83 -7.69 -11.99 0.89
N ARG A 84 -7.52 -12.95 1.81
CA ARG A 84 -7.82 -14.36 1.54
C ARG A 84 -9.28 -14.58 1.18
N ASP A 85 -10.21 -13.93 1.87
CA ASP A 85 -11.64 -14.03 1.57
C ASP A 85 -11.97 -13.50 0.15
N LEU A 86 -11.28 -12.46 -0.30
CA LEU A 86 -11.44 -11.95 -1.67
C LEU A 86 -10.89 -12.93 -2.71
N LEU A 87 -9.72 -13.51 -2.46
CA LEU A 87 -9.13 -14.53 -3.34
C LEU A 87 -10.03 -15.76 -3.45
N ASP A 88 -10.58 -16.23 -2.32
CA ASP A 88 -11.49 -17.39 -2.28
C ASP A 88 -12.84 -17.11 -2.98
N ARG A 89 -13.24 -15.84 -3.09
CA ARG A 89 -14.38 -15.37 -3.91
C ARG A 89 -14.03 -15.21 -5.39
N GLY A 90 -12.80 -15.50 -5.80
CA GLY A 90 -12.35 -15.43 -7.19
C GLY A 90 -11.86 -14.04 -7.64
N VAL A 91 -11.70 -13.08 -6.72
CA VAL A 91 -11.08 -11.79 -7.06
C VAL A 91 -9.58 -11.99 -7.17
N SER A 92 -8.98 -11.69 -8.32
CA SER A 92 -7.54 -11.88 -8.51
C SER A 92 -6.72 -10.91 -7.65
N GLY A 93 -5.53 -11.35 -7.21
CA GLY A 93 -4.61 -10.52 -6.44
C GLY A 93 -4.20 -9.25 -7.16
N GLU A 94 -4.14 -9.27 -8.48
CA GLU A 94 -3.85 -8.10 -9.29
C GLU A 94 -4.97 -7.05 -9.25
N VAL A 95 -6.23 -7.50 -9.30
CA VAL A 95 -7.39 -6.62 -9.14
C VAL A 95 -7.38 -5.97 -7.76
N ILE A 96 -7.10 -6.75 -6.71
CA ILE A 96 -6.99 -6.23 -5.34
C ILE A 96 -5.89 -5.16 -5.28
N ARG A 97 -4.71 -5.45 -5.81
CA ARG A 97 -3.58 -4.51 -5.89
C ARG A 97 -3.96 -3.24 -6.64
N PHE A 98 -4.60 -3.35 -7.80
CA PHE A 98 -5.01 -2.20 -8.60
C PHE A 98 -5.96 -1.28 -7.82
N VAL A 99 -6.97 -1.84 -7.14
CA VAL A 99 -7.91 -1.06 -6.33
C VAL A 99 -7.19 -0.32 -5.21
N PHE A 100 -6.24 -0.97 -4.51
CA PHE A 100 -5.44 -0.30 -3.48
C PHE A 100 -4.58 0.82 -4.05
N LEU A 101 -3.89 0.59 -5.15
CA LEU A 101 -3.02 1.59 -5.80
C LEU A 101 -3.79 2.76 -6.43
N SER A 102 -5.09 2.60 -6.68
CA SER A 102 -5.93 3.68 -7.24
C SER A 102 -6.27 4.79 -6.24
N THR A 103 -5.85 4.63 -4.98
CA THR A 103 -5.99 5.67 -3.94
C THR A 103 -4.63 5.90 -3.30
N HIS A 104 -4.25 7.17 -3.08
CA HIS A 104 -3.03 7.50 -2.35
C HIS A 104 -3.09 6.93 -0.93
N TYR A 105 -1.99 6.34 -0.44
CA TYR A 105 -1.94 5.66 0.86
C TYR A 105 -2.35 6.56 2.04
N GLY A 106 -2.09 7.86 1.96
CA GLY A 106 -2.49 8.87 2.95
C GLY A 106 -3.95 9.32 2.85
N LYS A 107 -4.79 8.65 2.04
CA LYS A 107 -6.23 8.91 1.90
C LYS A 107 -7.04 7.66 2.23
N PRO A 108 -8.25 7.83 2.80
CA PRO A 108 -9.14 6.69 3.05
C PRO A 108 -9.41 5.91 1.76
N MET A 109 -9.09 4.62 1.75
CA MET A 109 -9.39 3.75 0.62
C MET A 109 -10.70 3.03 0.89
N ASP A 110 -11.67 3.20 0.01
CA ASP A 110 -12.96 2.51 0.08
C ASP A 110 -12.98 1.35 -0.92
N TRP A 111 -13.05 0.14 -0.39
CA TRP A 111 -13.25 -1.06 -1.19
C TRP A 111 -14.72 -1.22 -1.53
N THR A 112 -15.03 -1.26 -2.82
CA THR A 112 -16.37 -1.57 -3.32
C THR A 112 -16.31 -2.66 -4.39
N ALA A 113 -17.39 -3.44 -4.50
CA ALA A 113 -17.50 -4.44 -5.57
C ALA A 113 -17.41 -3.80 -6.96
N GLN A 114 -17.92 -2.60 -7.13
CA GLN A 114 -17.86 -1.85 -8.39
C GLN A 114 -16.42 -1.51 -8.77
N LYS A 115 -15.60 -1.01 -7.82
CA LYS A 115 -14.18 -0.72 -8.08
C LYS A 115 -13.41 -1.97 -8.49
N ALA A 116 -13.69 -3.11 -7.88
CA ALA A 116 -13.05 -4.37 -8.27
C ALA A 116 -13.41 -4.78 -9.70
N GLN A 117 -14.69 -4.67 -10.09
CA GLN A 117 -15.13 -4.96 -11.46
C GLN A 117 -14.51 -4.00 -12.49
N ASP A 118 -14.42 -2.73 -12.18
CA ASP A 118 -13.84 -1.73 -13.09
C ASP A 118 -12.32 -1.90 -13.22
N ALA A 119 -11.64 -2.25 -12.12
CA ALA A 119 -10.24 -2.64 -12.13
C ALA A 119 -10.00 -3.87 -13.02
N GLU A 120 -10.83 -4.91 -12.88
CA GLU A 120 -10.73 -6.13 -13.71
C GLU A 120 -10.90 -5.82 -15.20
N LYS A 121 -11.90 -5.03 -15.57
CA LYS A 121 -12.13 -4.59 -16.96
C LYS A 121 -10.92 -3.82 -17.50
N THR A 122 -10.35 -2.92 -16.70
CA THR A 122 -9.19 -2.13 -17.05
C THR A 122 -7.97 -3.02 -17.30
N LEU A 123 -7.65 -3.90 -16.35
CA LEU A 123 -6.52 -4.81 -16.46
C LEU A 123 -6.66 -5.77 -17.66
N ARG A 124 -7.86 -6.27 -17.91
CA ARG A 124 -8.15 -7.11 -19.09
C ARG A 124 -7.91 -6.35 -20.39
N LYS A 125 -8.37 -5.09 -20.48
CA LYS A 125 -8.11 -4.22 -21.64
C LYS A 125 -6.61 -3.98 -21.84
N TRP A 126 -5.88 -3.68 -20.77
CA TRP A 126 -4.44 -3.44 -20.85
C TRP A 126 -3.66 -4.70 -21.24
N ARG A 127 -4.05 -5.88 -20.73
CA ARG A 127 -3.47 -7.16 -21.16
C ARG A 127 -3.69 -7.44 -22.64
N THR A 128 -4.89 -7.16 -23.15
CA THR A 128 -5.18 -7.32 -24.57
C THR A 128 -4.33 -6.38 -25.42
N LEU A 129 -4.16 -5.12 -24.99
CA LEU A 129 -3.36 -4.12 -25.67
C LEU A 129 -1.87 -4.49 -25.70
N SER A 130 -1.35 -5.05 -24.62
CA SER A 130 0.06 -5.41 -24.48
C SER A 130 0.39 -6.87 -24.87
N ALA A 131 -0.58 -7.62 -25.41
CA ALA A 131 -0.37 -9.01 -25.80
C ALA A 131 0.68 -9.12 -26.90
N GLY A 132 1.74 -9.89 -26.66
CA GLY A 132 2.85 -10.07 -27.61
C GLY A 132 3.77 -8.87 -27.77
N VAL A 133 3.61 -7.83 -26.94
CA VAL A 133 4.48 -6.66 -26.94
C VAL A 133 5.61 -6.83 -25.93
N GLU A 134 6.84 -6.57 -26.34
CA GLU A 134 7.97 -6.47 -25.41
C GLU A 134 7.88 -5.16 -24.63
N PRO A 135 8.13 -5.18 -23.31
CA PRO A 135 8.12 -3.96 -22.52
C PRO A 135 9.24 -3.01 -22.97
N ALA A 136 9.01 -1.72 -22.86
CA ALA A 136 10.05 -0.72 -23.02
C ALA A 136 11.21 -0.96 -22.01
N SER A 137 12.40 -0.45 -22.33
CA SER A 137 13.59 -0.62 -21.49
C SER A 137 13.48 0.07 -20.11
N CYS A 138 12.62 1.07 -20.00
CA CYS A 138 12.33 1.79 -18.77
C CYS A 138 10.84 2.17 -18.71
N ALA A 139 10.36 2.46 -17.51
CA ALA A 139 9.02 3.00 -17.34
C ALA A 139 8.95 4.44 -17.85
N ALA A 140 7.73 4.88 -18.19
CA ALA A 140 7.45 6.26 -18.59
C ALA A 140 7.92 7.26 -17.51
N PRO A 141 8.60 8.34 -17.89
CA PRO A 141 9.11 9.34 -16.95
C PRO A 141 8.02 9.92 -16.04
N ASP A 142 6.82 10.15 -16.58
CA ASP A 142 5.69 10.70 -15.83
C ASP A 142 5.18 9.73 -14.74
N VAL A 143 5.27 8.41 -14.97
CA VAL A 143 4.97 7.40 -13.94
C VAL A 143 6.01 7.46 -12.83
N LEU A 144 7.29 7.55 -13.18
CA LEU A 144 8.37 7.68 -12.20
C LEU A 144 8.26 8.98 -11.40
N ALA A 145 7.91 10.09 -12.05
CA ALA A 145 7.66 11.38 -11.39
C ALA A 145 6.54 11.26 -10.35
N CYS A 146 5.41 10.65 -10.72
CA CYS A 146 4.31 10.39 -9.76
C CYS A 146 4.77 9.52 -8.59
N LEU A 147 5.50 8.44 -8.83
CA LEU A 147 5.97 7.55 -7.76
C LEU A 147 7.01 8.20 -6.87
N SER A 148 7.79 9.16 -7.39
CA SER A 148 8.77 9.94 -6.63
C SER A 148 8.14 11.09 -5.82
N ASP A 149 6.89 11.41 -6.08
CA ASP A 149 6.11 12.42 -5.35
C ASP A 149 5.22 11.72 -4.32
N ASP A 150 5.81 11.41 -3.18
CA ASP A 150 5.15 10.76 -2.02
C ASP A 150 4.34 9.49 -2.39
N LEU A 151 4.91 8.66 -3.27
CA LEU A 151 4.27 7.42 -3.75
C LEU A 151 2.86 7.67 -4.32
N ASN A 152 2.67 8.70 -5.12
CA ASN A 152 1.40 9.04 -5.77
C ASN A 152 0.99 7.99 -6.80
N THR A 153 0.64 6.80 -6.32
CA THR A 153 0.22 5.66 -7.15
C THR A 153 -1.05 5.94 -7.94
N ALA A 154 -1.97 6.74 -7.37
CA ALA A 154 -3.20 7.15 -8.05
C ALA A 154 -2.89 8.01 -9.29
N GLY A 155 -1.93 8.94 -9.17
CA GLY A 155 -1.43 9.72 -10.31
C GLY A 155 -0.75 8.82 -11.34
N ALA A 156 0.09 7.89 -10.90
CA ALA A 156 0.75 6.93 -11.78
C ALA A 156 -0.26 6.07 -12.57
N ILE A 157 -1.35 5.59 -11.95
CA ILE A 157 -2.44 4.89 -12.65
C ILE A 157 -3.11 5.80 -13.69
N GLY A 158 -3.27 7.10 -13.40
CA GLY A 158 -3.76 8.08 -14.36
C GLY A 158 -2.87 8.14 -15.61
N VAL A 159 -1.55 8.14 -15.47
CA VAL A 159 -0.60 8.09 -16.58
C VAL A 159 -0.72 6.75 -17.34
N LEU A 160 -0.87 5.61 -16.65
CA LEU A 160 -1.10 4.32 -17.32
C LEU A 160 -2.37 4.34 -18.19
N HIS A 161 -3.44 4.99 -17.74
CA HIS A 161 -4.64 5.17 -18.56
C HIS A 161 -4.37 6.00 -19.82
N GLN A 162 -3.53 7.04 -19.73
CA GLN A 162 -3.14 7.87 -20.89
C GLN A 162 -2.30 7.06 -21.88
N LEU A 163 -1.30 6.31 -21.43
CA LEU A 163 -0.49 5.42 -22.27
C LEU A 163 -1.38 4.39 -23.01
N ALA A 164 -2.34 3.80 -22.29
CA ALA A 164 -3.30 2.88 -22.89
C ALA A 164 -4.21 3.55 -23.94
N ALA A 165 -4.57 4.82 -23.76
CA ALA A 165 -5.36 5.58 -24.71
C ALA A 165 -4.55 5.96 -25.96
N GLN A 166 -3.25 6.21 -25.80
CA GLN A 166 -2.30 6.49 -26.88
C GLN A 166 -1.83 5.22 -27.60
N VAL A 167 -2.25 4.04 -27.14
CA VAL A 167 -1.84 2.72 -27.65
C VAL A 167 -0.32 2.49 -27.52
N ASP A 168 0.33 3.15 -26.56
CA ASP A 168 1.74 2.89 -26.24
C ASP A 168 1.86 1.68 -25.30
N ALA A 169 1.75 0.50 -25.89
CA ALA A 169 1.70 -0.75 -25.16
C ALA A 169 3.05 -1.12 -24.52
N ALA A 170 4.17 -0.72 -25.09
CA ALA A 170 5.50 -1.03 -24.57
C ALA A 170 5.80 -0.24 -23.30
N GLU A 171 5.56 1.08 -23.30
CA GLU A 171 5.72 1.90 -22.10
C GLU A 171 4.67 1.58 -21.04
N LEU A 172 3.40 1.32 -21.44
CA LEU A 172 2.37 0.85 -20.52
C LEU A 172 2.81 -0.39 -19.76
N LEU A 173 3.36 -1.40 -20.48
CA LEU A 173 3.76 -2.66 -19.88
C LEU A 173 4.94 -2.48 -18.93
N ALA A 174 5.98 -1.74 -19.34
CA ALA A 174 7.14 -1.44 -18.49
C ALA A 174 6.72 -0.69 -17.21
N SER A 175 5.88 0.32 -17.35
CA SER A 175 5.40 1.16 -16.24
C SER A 175 4.48 0.41 -15.28
N ALA A 176 3.55 -0.39 -15.80
CA ALA A 176 2.64 -1.20 -14.98
C ALA A 176 3.40 -2.24 -14.14
N ARG A 177 4.47 -2.84 -14.70
CA ARG A 177 5.30 -3.84 -14.00
C ARG A 177 6.02 -3.29 -12.78
N ILE A 178 6.47 -2.04 -12.78
CA ILE A 178 7.06 -1.39 -11.58
C ILE A 178 6.05 -1.35 -10.43
N MET A 179 4.76 -1.18 -10.74
CA MET A 179 3.68 -1.18 -9.76
C MET A 179 3.18 -2.59 -9.42
N GLY A 180 3.81 -3.64 -9.97
CA GLY A 180 3.41 -5.03 -9.77
C GLY A 180 2.11 -5.39 -10.48
N LEU A 181 1.79 -4.70 -11.58
CA LEU A 181 0.65 -4.98 -12.46
C LEU A 181 1.16 -5.59 -13.78
N LEU A 182 0.28 -6.29 -14.50
CA LEU A 182 0.57 -6.93 -15.79
C LEU A 182 1.80 -7.87 -15.76
N LEU A 183 2.07 -8.47 -14.59
CA LEU A 183 3.11 -9.49 -14.48
C LEU A 183 2.69 -10.78 -15.19
N PRO A 184 3.63 -11.54 -15.81
CA PRO A 184 3.31 -12.77 -16.53
C PRO A 184 2.59 -13.83 -15.69
N GLN A 185 2.87 -13.89 -14.38
CA GLN A 185 2.30 -14.88 -13.47
C GLN A 185 0.88 -14.53 -12.98
N MET A 186 0.38 -13.35 -13.32
CA MET A 186 -0.91 -12.84 -12.82
C MET A 186 -2.05 -12.90 -13.86
N GLY A 187 -1.75 -13.38 -15.06
CA GLY A 187 -2.69 -13.49 -16.17
C GLY A 187 -3.30 -14.87 -16.33
#